data_9f6d863fc2c9bdce3eb645ba5b50ef67
#
_entry.id   9f6d863fc2c9bdce3eb645ba5b50ef67
#
_cell.length_a   1.000
_cell.length_b   1.000
_cell.length_c   1.000
_cell.angle_alpha   90.00
_cell.angle_beta   90.00
_cell.angle_gamma   90.00
#
_symmetry.space_group_name_H-M   'P 1'
#
loop_
_entity.id
_entity.type
_entity.pdbx_description
1 polymer ?
#
loop_
_entity_poly.entity_id
_entity_poly.type
_entity_poly.pdbx_seq_one_letter_code
_entity_poly.pdbx_strand_id
1 'polypeptide(L)' 'MTSTVVNCVKNLRLAKGWTQEELAQTTGVSRQSINSIERNRYVPSLELALKFAQVFGCGTDEIFKLESER' A
#
# COMPACT_ATOMS: atom_id res chain seq x y z
N MET A 1 -23.61 -7.93 0.34
CA MET A 1 -22.23 -8.31 0.65
C MET A 1 -21.29 -7.21 0.21
N THR A 2 -20.43 -6.77 1.09
CA THR A 2 -19.47 -5.72 0.78
C THR A 2 -18.06 -6.29 0.85
N SER A 3 -17.15 -5.72 0.08
CA SER A 3 -15.74 -6.07 0.20
C SER A 3 -14.92 -4.81 0.43
N THR A 4 -13.84 -5.00 1.15
CA THR A 4 -12.91 -3.92 1.48
C THR A 4 -11.53 -4.33 1.03
N VAL A 5 -10.78 -3.39 0.48
CA VAL A 5 -9.38 -3.64 0.15
C VAL A 5 -8.55 -3.34 1.38
N VAL A 6 -7.80 -4.33 1.83
CA VAL A 6 -6.84 -4.15 2.93
C VAL A 6 -5.44 -4.38 2.40
N ASN A 7 -4.44 -3.89 3.12
CA ASN A 7 -3.08 -4.00 2.65
C ASN A 7 -2.10 -4.16 3.81
N CYS A 8 -0.87 -4.57 3.48
CA CYS A 8 0.21 -4.68 4.44
C CYS A 8 1.37 -3.73 4.10
N VAL A 9 1.06 -2.60 3.46
CA VAL A 9 2.08 -1.63 3.05
C VAL A 9 2.93 -1.18 4.23
N LYS A 10 2.30 -0.88 5.36
CA LYS A 10 3.03 -0.43 6.54
C LYS A 10 4.05 -1.47 7.01
N ASN A 11 3.63 -2.74 7.07
CA ASN A 11 4.53 -3.81 7.52
C ASN A 11 5.70 -3.96 6.57
N LEU A 12 5.45 -3.90 5.28
CA LEU A 12 6.52 -4.02 4.28
C LEU A 12 7.46 -2.83 4.34
N ARG A 13 6.91 -1.63 4.54
CA ARG A 13 7.71 -0.42 4.68
C ARG A 13 8.64 -0.52 5.90
N LEU A 14 8.07 -0.94 7.03
CA LEU A 14 8.85 -1.06 8.26
C LEU A 14 9.93 -2.13 8.14
N ALA A 15 9.63 -3.21 7.41
CA ALA A 15 10.62 -4.26 7.17
C ALA A 15 11.82 -3.74 6.38
N LYS A 16 11.63 -2.70 5.56
CA LYS A 16 12.71 -2.06 4.83
C LYS A 16 13.39 -0.95 5.63
N GLY A 17 12.87 -0.62 6.81
CA GLY A 17 13.41 0.45 7.63
C GLY A 17 13.09 1.84 7.10
N TRP A 18 12.03 1.98 6.31
CA TRP A 18 11.67 3.26 5.68
C TRP A 18 10.64 4.01 6.47
N THR A 19 10.75 5.35 6.42
CA THR A 19 9.68 6.24 6.89
C THR A 19 8.61 6.34 5.81
N GLN A 20 7.45 6.88 6.19
CA GLN A 20 6.40 7.16 5.21
C GLN A 20 6.90 8.13 4.13
N GLU A 21 7.72 9.10 4.53
CA GLU A 21 8.28 10.06 3.58
C GLU A 21 9.19 9.38 2.55
N GLU A 22 10.01 8.43 3.02
CA GLU A 22 10.90 7.71 2.12
C GLU A 22 10.13 6.87 1.12
N LEU A 23 9.08 6.20 1.57
CA LEU A 23 8.24 5.43 0.66
C LEU A 23 7.52 6.34 -0.33
N ALA A 24 7.04 7.49 0.14
CA ALA A 24 6.38 8.48 -0.71
C ALA A 24 7.32 8.95 -1.82
N GLN A 25 8.56 9.27 -1.47
CA GLN A 25 9.54 9.72 -2.47
C GLN A 25 9.84 8.62 -3.49
N THR A 26 9.96 7.39 -3.01
CA THR A 26 10.29 6.26 -3.88
C THR A 26 9.17 5.97 -4.89
N THR A 27 7.92 6.16 -4.50
CA THR A 27 6.77 5.88 -5.36
C THR A 27 6.22 7.12 -6.07
N GLY A 28 6.72 8.30 -5.74
CA GLY A 28 6.30 9.53 -6.40
C GLY A 28 4.96 10.07 -5.95
N VAL A 29 4.52 9.74 -4.74
CA VAL A 29 3.27 10.27 -4.19
C VAL A 29 3.57 11.03 -2.91
N SER A 30 2.56 11.70 -2.35
CA SER A 30 2.74 12.46 -1.12
C SER A 30 2.77 11.54 0.09
N ARG A 31 3.41 12.01 1.17
CA ARG A 31 3.41 11.29 2.43
C ARG A 31 1.98 11.11 2.94
N GLN A 32 1.13 12.11 2.71
CA GLN A 32 -0.27 12.02 3.13
C GLN A 32 -0.99 10.88 2.43
N SER A 33 -0.69 10.66 1.14
CA SER A 33 -1.27 9.53 0.41
C SER A 33 -0.83 8.20 1.01
N ILE A 34 0.47 8.07 1.35
CA ILE A 34 0.98 6.86 1.97
C ILE A 34 0.25 6.61 3.30
N ASN A 35 0.13 7.65 4.13
CA ASN A 35 -0.55 7.52 5.40
C ASN A 35 -1.99 7.05 5.24
N SER A 36 -2.72 7.63 4.28
CA SER A 36 -4.11 7.26 4.02
C SER A 36 -4.23 5.82 3.55
N ILE A 37 -3.31 5.39 2.69
CA ILE A 37 -3.31 4.02 2.19
C ILE A 37 -3.05 3.04 3.33
N GLU A 38 -2.06 3.32 4.18
CA GLU A 38 -1.74 2.43 5.30
C GLU A 38 -2.88 2.31 6.30
N ARG A 39 -3.72 3.34 6.39
CA ARG A 39 -4.87 3.33 7.28
C ARG A 39 -6.15 2.82 6.61
N ASN A 40 -6.03 2.30 5.40
CA ASN A 40 -7.14 1.76 4.62
C ASN A 40 -8.25 2.80 4.34
N ARG A 41 -7.86 4.07 4.28
CA ARG A 41 -8.81 5.15 3.96
C ARG A 41 -8.80 5.49 2.48
N TYR A 42 -7.86 4.94 1.74
CA TYR A 42 -7.68 5.27 0.34
C TYR A 42 -7.15 4.03 -0.37
N VAL A 43 -7.84 3.64 -1.43
CA VAL A 43 -7.42 2.52 -2.27
C VAL A 43 -6.57 3.09 -3.39
N PRO A 44 -5.31 2.68 -3.51
CA PRO A 44 -4.44 3.24 -4.54
C PRO A 44 -4.90 2.85 -5.94
N SER A 45 -4.50 3.66 -6.93
CA SER A 45 -4.71 3.32 -8.33
C SER A 45 -3.93 2.04 -8.66
N LEU A 46 -4.30 1.41 -9.78
CA LEU A 46 -3.56 0.24 -10.24
C LEU A 46 -2.09 0.59 -10.48
N GLU A 47 -1.83 1.77 -11.06
CA GLU A 47 -0.45 2.19 -11.31
C GLU A 47 0.35 2.25 -10.02
N LEU A 48 -0.22 2.85 -8.98
CA LEU A 48 0.48 2.98 -7.71
C LEU A 48 0.65 1.62 -7.05
N ALA A 49 -0.36 0.74 -7.15
CA ALA A 49 -0.25 -0.62 -6.61
C ALA A 49 0.90 -1.37 -7.27
N LEU A 50 1.07 -1.22 -8.58
CA LEU A 50 2.16 -1.86 -9.30
C LEU A 50 3.51 -1.29 -8.89
N LYS A 51 3.57 0.01 -8.60
CA LYS A 51 4.80 0.63 -8.08
C LYS A 51 5.18 0.07 -6.72
N PHE A 52 4.20 -0.12 -5.85
CA PHE A 52 4.45 -0.77 -4.56
C PHE A 52 5.02 -2.17 -4.76
N ALA A 53 4.46 -2.92 -5.70
CA ALA A 53 4.95 -4.28 -5.99
C ALA A 53 6.40 -4.26 -6.42
N GLN A 54 6.78 -3.32 -7.27
CA GLN A 54 8.16 -3.16 -7.71
C GLN A 54 9.09 -2.80 -6.56
N VAL A 55 8.67 -1.84 -5.75
CA VAL A 55 9.49 -1.32 -4.66
C VAL A 55 9.71 -2.37 -3.59
N PHE A 56 8.68 -3.15 -3.28
CA PHE A 56 8.77 -4.18 -2.24
C PHE A 56 9.23 -5.53 -2.78
N GLY A 57 9.29 -5.69 -4.10
CA GLY A 57 9.76 -6.93 -4.70
C GLY A 57 8.82 -8.09 -4.54
N CYS A 58 7.52 -7.85 -4.59
CA CYS A 58 6.51 -8.91 -4.47
C CYS A 58 5.33 -8.58 -5.36
N GLY A 59 4.36 -9.50 -5.44
CA GLY A 59 3.18 -9.28 -6.26
C GLY A 59 2.16 -8.39 -5.57
N THR A 60 1.30 -7.75 -6.35
CA THR A 60 0.25 -6.90 -5.79
C THR A 60 -0.71 -7.70 -4.91
N ASP A 61 -0.92 -8.96 -5.23
CA ASP A 61 -1.80 -9.84 -4.44
C ASP A 61 -1.19 -10.20 -3.09
N GLU A 62 0.10 -9.98 -2.92
CA GLU A 62 0.75 -10.18 -1.62
C GLU A 62 0.66 -8.92 -0.76
N ILE A 63 0.39 -7.78 -1.37
CA ILE A 63 0.31 -6.50 -0.67
C ILE A 63 -1.13 -6.14 -0.36
N PHE A 64 -2.03 -6.33 -1.35
CA PHE A 64 -3.43 -5.92 -1.27
C PHE A 64 -4.33 -7.13 -1.35
N LYS A 65 -5.37 -7.15 -0.55
CA LYS A 65 -6.33 -8.25 -0.52
C LYS A 65 -7.73 -7.72 -0.37
N LEU A 66 -8.68 -8.50 -0.83
CA LEU A 66 -10.09 -8.21 -0.62
C LEU A 66 -10.55 -8.97 0.62
N GLU A 67 -11.22 -8.26 1.51
CA GLU A 67 -11.92 -8.87 2.64
C GLU A 67 -13.40 -8.71 2.42
N SER A 68 -14.13 -9.80 2.51
CA SER A 68 -15.58 -9.77 2.34
C SER A 68 -16.25 -9.87 3.70
N GLU A 69 -17.28 -9.04 3.90
CA GLU A 69 -18.12 -9.14 5.08
C GLU A 69 -19.38 -9.91 4.73
N ARG A 70 -19.85 -10.66 5.71
CA ARG A 70 -21.08 -11.42 5.54
C ARG A 70 -22.14 -10.92 6.47
#